data_59ff7bb542e4a54e6a8056cbe6267c77
#
_entry.id   59ff7bb542e4a54e6a8056cbe6267c77
#
_cell.length_a   1.000
_cell.length_b   1.000
_cell.length_c   1.000
_cell.angle_alpha   90.00
_cell.angle_beta   90.00
_cell.angle_gamma   90.00
#
_symmetry.space_group_name_H-M   'P 1'
#
loop_
_entity.id
_entity.type
_entity.pdbx_description
1 polymer ?
#
loop_
_entity_poly.entity_id
_entity_poly.type
_entity_poly.pdbx_seq_one_letter_code
_entity_poly.pdbx_strand_id
1 'polypeptide(L)'
;MGVDVSGVNLRRYLGPPLRKSFGEHFTDPALIEKATDLYRTSYAVKGSHECAVFPGVPQMLQRLKQAGFLLCTATSKPTKVVTPILEEQGLAQYFDFIGGASMDESRDTKTEVVRYVLSQPALQGKRVLMVGDRNDDMRGAADCGLDAAGVLYGYGSREELEPFHPVLLAESCADLADRLLAARV
;
A
#
# COMPACT_ATOMS: atom_id res chain seq x y z
N MET A 1 -4.71 -20.48 17.24
CA MET A 1 -5.92 -20.98 16.55
C MET A 1 -5.70 -22.32 15.85
N GLY A 2 -4.52 -22.92 15.98
CA GLY A 2 -4.21 -24.32 15.56
C GLY A 2 -4.10 -24.54 14.04
N VAL A 3 -3.93 -23.49 13.26
CA VAL A 3 -3.66 -23.63 11.81
C VAL A 3 -2.18 -23.96 11.61
N ASP A 4 -1.91 -25.08 10.92
CA ASP A 4 -0.56 -25.42 10.49
C ASP A 4 -0.20 -24.58 9.26
N VAL A 5 0.82 -23.74 9.41
CA VAL A 5 1.40 -22.94 8.33
C VAL A 5 2.81 -23.38 7.95
N SER A 6 3.24 -24.58 8.42
CA SER A 6 4.50 -25.17 8.01
C SER A 6 4.49 -25.42 6.50
N GLY A 7 5.48 -24.91 5.79
CA GLY A 7 5.55 -24.99 4.33
C GLY A 7 4.79 -23.92 3.56
N VAL A 8 4.08 -23.01 4.23
CA VAL A 8 3.43 -21.86 3.57
C VAL A 8 4.41 -20.69 3.45
N ASN A 9 4.55 -20.14 2.24
CA ASN A 9 5.28 -18.90 2.06
C ASN A 9 4.47 -17.72 2.65
N LEU A 10 4.79 -17.32 3.87
CA LEU A 10 4.05 -16.27 4.59
C LEU A 10 4.15 -14.88 3.92
N ARG A 11 5.12 -14.65 3.01
CA ARG A 11 5.23 -13.37 2.28
C ARG A 11 4.01 -13.08 1.41
N ARG A 12 3.27 -14.11 0.98
CA ARG A 12 2.02 -13.94 0.20
C ARG A 12 0.93 -13.18 0.95
N TYR A 13 1.00 -13.12 2.29
CA TYR A 13 0.05 -12.41 3.14
C TYR A 13 0.46 -10.95 3.42
N LEU A 14 1.61 -10.51 2.90
CA LEU A 14 2.02 -9.12 2.99
C LEU A 14 1.34 -8.31 1.86
N GLY A 15 0.48 -7.38 2.24
CA GLY A 15 -0.27 -6.51 1.34
C GLY A 15 -1.78 -6.78 1.28
N PRO A 16 -2.25 -8.02 1.07
CA PRO A 16 -3.69 -8.31 1.04
C PRO A 16 -4.42 -7.96 2.34
N PRO A 17 -5.74 -7.63 2.27
CA PRO A 17 -6.58 -7.46 3.46
C PRO A 17 -6.54 -8.68 4.38
N LEU A 18 -6.55 -8.46 5.69
CA LEU A 18 -6.42 -9.54 6.70
C LEU A 18 -7.49 -10.63 6.54
N ARG A 19 -8.75 -10.23 6.32
CA ARG A 19 -9.86 -11.18 6.16
C ARG A 19 -9.72 -12.05 4.93
N LYS A 20 -9.21 -11.49 3.83
CA LYS A 20 -8.88 -12.27 2.63
C LYS A 20 -7.83 -13.33 2.96
N SER A 21 -6.77 -12.93 3.68
CA SER A 21 -5.70 -13.84 4.09
C SER A 21 -6.18 -14.92 5.07
N PHE A 22 -7.00 -14.55 6.07
CA PHE A 22 -7.54 -15.51 7.03
C PHE A 22 -8.64 -16.38 6.42
N GLY A 23 -9.39 -15.87 5.42
CA GLY A 23 -10.38 -16.65 4.66
C GLY A 23 -9.80 -17.83 3.88
N GLU A 24 -8.48 -17.84 3.63
CA GLU A 24 -7.80 -19.03 3.08
C GLU A 24 -7.68 -20.20 4.08
N HIS A 25 -7.82 -19.92 5.38
CA HIS A 25 -7.63 -20.89 6.46
C HIS A 25 -8.91 -21.19 7.26
N PHE A 26 -9.87 -20.28 7.24
CA PHE A 26 -11.13 -20.39 7.97
C PHE A 26 -12.30 -20.12 7.03
N THR A 27 -13.32 -20.99 7.09
CA THR A 27 -14.59 -20.82 6.35
C THR A 27 -15.65 -20.15 7.21
N ASP A 28 -15.54 -20.24 8.54
CA ASP A 28 -16.45 -19.61 9.49
C ASP A 28 -16.13 -18.11 9.64
N PRO A 29 -17.05 -17.20 9.30
CA PRO A 29 -16.85 -15.76 9.45
C PRO A 29 -16.45 -15.33 10.87
N ALA A 30 -17.00 -15.99 11.90
CA ALA A 30 -16.67 -15.67 13.30
C ALA A 30 -15.20 -16.01 13.63
N LEU A 31 -14.64 -17.06 13.03
CA LEU A 31 -13.23 -17.39 13.19
C LEU A 31 -12.32 -16.41 12.42
N ILE A 32 -12.75 -15.94 11.25
CA ILE A 32 -12.02 -14.92 10.47
C ILE A 32 -11.94 -13.62 11.29
N GLU A 33 -13.06 -13.17 11.87
CA GLU A 33 -13.09 -11.99 12.73
C GLU A 33 -12.18 -12.16 13.94
N LYS A 34 -12.29 -13.27 14.65
CA LYS A 34 -11.45 -13.56 15.80
C LYS A 34 -9.96 -13.54 15.45
N ALA A 35 -9.58 -14.12 14.30
CA ALA A 35 -8.21 -14.09 13.82
C ALA A 35 -7.74 -12.67 13.50
N THR A 36 -8.61 -11.88 12.87
CA THR A 36 -8.36 -10.47 12.54
C THR A 36 -8.12 -9.65 13.80
N ASP A 37 -8.95 -9.81 14.84
CA ASP A 37 -8.82 -9.07 16.10
C ASP A 37 -7.56 -9.47 16.87
N LEU A 38 -7.24 -10.77 16.91
CA LEU A 38 -6.00 -11.25 17.52
C LEU A 38 -4.77 -10.69 16.81
N TYR A 39 -4.78 -10.66 15.49
CA TYR A 39 -3.70 -10.05 14.70
C TYR A 39 -3.59 -8.55 14.99
N ARG A 40 -4.70 -7.80 14.94
CA ARG A 40 -4.72 -6.36 15.19
C ARG A 40 -4.18 -6.01 16.58
N THR A 41 -4.58 -6.77 17.61
CA THR A 41 -4.11 -6.60 18.98
C THR A 41 -2.60 -6.84 19.08
N SER A 42 -2.12 -7.95 18.51
CA SER A 42 -0.69 -8.26 18.49
C SER A 42 0.13 -7.24 17.69
N TYR A 43 -0.41 -6.83 16.54
CA TYR A 43 0.25 -5.86 15.66
C TYR A 43 0.38 -4.47 16.31
N ALA A 44 -0.66 -4.01 17.03
CA ALA A 44 -0.64 -2.72 17.73
C ALA A 44 0.44 -2.65 18.82
N VAL A 45 0.71 -3.79 19.48
CA VAL A 45 1.70 -3.84 20.59
C VAL A 45 3.13 -4.02 20.08
N LYS A 46 3.33 -4.78 19.00
CA LYS A 46 4.65 -5.19 18.56
C LYS A 46 4.91 -4.89 17.09
N GLY A 47 4.08 -5.40 16.19
CA GLY A 47 4.35 -5.37 14.75
C GLY A 47 4.40 -3.98 14.14
N SER A 48 3.69 -2.99 14.71
CA SER A 48 3.73 -1.60 14.25
C SER A 48 5.10 -0.94 14.45
N HIS A 49 5.87 -1.39 15.44
CA HIS A 49 7.21 -0.89 15.76
C HIS A 49 8.34 -1.71 15.12
N GLU A 50 8.02 -2.87 14.55
CA GLU A 50 9.00 -3.76 13.90
C GLU A 50 9.08 -3.55 12.37
N CYS A 51 8.67 -2.38 11.88
CA CYS A 51 8.78 -2.06 10.45
C CYS A 51 10.04 -1.23 10.18
N ALA A 52 10.66 -1.49 9.02
CA ALA A 52 11.78 -0.70 8.52
C ALA A 52 11.40 -0.02 7.21
N VAL A 53 11.89 1.20 7.03
CA VAL A 53 11.74 1.94 5.78
C VAL A 53 12.70 1.37 4.74
N PHE A 54 12.20 1.11 3.53
CA PHE A 54 13.07 0.70 2.43
C PHE A 54 14.15 1.76 2.15
N PRO A 55 15.39 1.33 1.83
CA PRO A 55 16.46 2.26 1.50
C PRO A 55 16.08 3.23 0.37
N GLY A 56 16.35 4.53 0.59
CA GLY A 56 16.09 5.57 -0.40
C GLY A 56 14.68 6.17 -0.39
N VAL A 57 13.72 5.62 0.39
CA VAL A 57 12.34 6.16 0.45
C VAL A 57 12.31 7.62 0.91
N PRO A 58 12.97 8.04 2.01
CA PRO A 58 12.92 9.43 2.43
C PRO A 58 13.47 10.39 1.37
N GLN A 59 14.58 10.03 0.72
CA GLN A 59 15.20 10.83 -0.33
C GLN A 59 14.31 10.94 -1.58
N MET A 60 13.69 9.83 -1.99
CA MET A 60 12.72 9.81 -3.09
C MET A 60 11.53 10.73 -2.81
N LEU A 61 10.90 10.57 -1.64
CA LEU A 61 9.75 11.39 -1.25
C LEU A 61 10.10 12.88 -1.20
N GLN A 62 11.26 13.22 -0.62
CA GLN A 62 11.78 14.59 -0.57
C GLN A 62 11.95 15.19 -1.97
N ARG A 63 12.59 14.46 -2.89
CA ARG A 63 12.81 14.90 -4.27
C ARG A 63 11.49 15.17 -5.00
N LEU A 64 10.52 14.27 -4.86
CA LEU A 64 9.20 14.42 -5.48
C LEU A 64 8.44 15.61 -4.89
N LYS A 65 8.48 15.81 -3.57
CA LYS A 65 7.88 17.00 -2.93
C LYS A 65 8.53 18.29 -3.41
N GLN A 66 9.85 18.37 -3.46
CA GLN A 66 10.58 19.55 -3.96
C GLN A 66 10.24 19.87 -5.42
N ALA A 67 9.95 18.86 -6.22
CA ALA A 67 9.47 19.03 -7.58
C ALA A 67 7.97 19.39 -7.67
N GLY A 68 7.26 19.53 -6.52
CA GLY A 68 5.86 19.95 -6.44
C GLY A 68 4.84 18.85 -6.74
N PHE A 69 5.22 17.56 -6.62
CA PHE A 69 4.25 16.48 -6.63
C PHE A 69 3.39 16.52 -5.37
N LEU A 70 2.09 16.27 -5.53
CA LEU A 70 1.21 15.91 -4.41
C LEU A 70 1.40 14.41 -4.13
N LEU A 71 1.74 14.10 -2.88
CA LEU A 71 1.98 12.72 -2.46
C LEU A 71 0.88 12.26 -1.51
N CYS A 72 0.27 11.14 -1.84
CA CYS A 72 -0.78 10.54 -1.01
C CYS A 72 -0.48 9.06 -0.78
N THR A 73 -0.90 8.53 0.35
CA THR A 73 -0.91 7.07 0.52
C THR A 73 -2.27 6.49 0.11
N ALA A 74 -2.25 5.25 -0.39
CA ALA A 74 -3.45 4.46 -0.68
C ALA A 74 -3.19 3.01 -0.21
N THR A 75 -3.10 2.82 1.11
CA THR A 75 -2.70 1.54 1.71
C THR A 75 -3.88 0.71 2.19
N SER A 76 -3.76 -0.64 2.07
CA SER A 76 -4.70 -1.59 2.69
C SER A 76 -4.62 -1.60 4.23
N LYS A 77 -3.61 -0.93 4.82
CA LYS A 77 -3.56 -0.72 6.26
C LYS A 77 -4.56 0.37 6.66
N PRO A 78 -5.35 0.21 7.74
CA PRO A 78 -6.25 1.26 8.19
C PRO A 78 -5.54 2.59 8.46
N THR A 79 -6.16 3.71 8.07
CA THR A 79 -5.58 5.06 8.24
C THR A 79 -5.14 5.30 9.69
N LYS A 80 -5.95 4.90 10.67
CA LYS A 80 -5.62 5.03 12.11
C LYS A 80 -4.38 4.24 12.53
N VAL A 81 -4.02 3.19 11.79
CA VAL A 81 -2.86 2.34 12.07
C VAL A 81 -1.63 2.84 11.34
N VAL A 82 -1.77 3.26 10.07
CA VAL A 82 -0.61 3.67 9.27
C VAL A 82 -0.10 5.06 9.64
N THR A 83 -0.98 5.98 10.06
CA THR A 83 -0.58 7.36 10.39
C THR A 83 0.50 7.42 11.48
N PRO A 84 0.32 6.83 12.67
CA PRO A 84 1.37 6.86 13.70
C PRO A 84 2.66 6.15 13.27
N ILE A 85 2.58 5.13 12.43
CA ILE A 85 3.77 4.47 11.88
C ILE A 85 4.56 5.43 10.99
N LEU A 86 3.89 6.16 10.10
CA LEU A 86 4.54 7.15 9.23
C LEU A 86 5.11 8.33 10.03
N GLU A 87 4.47 8.73 11.11
CA GLU A 87 4.96 9.76 12.05
C GLU A 87 6.23 9.29 12.75
N GLU A 88 6.22 8.08 13.33
CA GLU A 88 7.37 7.49 14.01
C GLU A 88 8.57 7.33 13.08
N GLN A 89 8.33 6.97 11.81
CA GLN A 89 9.36 6.83 10.80
C GLN A 89 9.78 8.19 10.15
N GLY A 90 9.20 9.32 10.58
CA GLY A 90 9.48 10.63 10.02
C GLY A 90 9.03 10.81 8.57
N LEU A 91 8.11 9.99 8.08
CA LEU A 91 7.63 10.01 6.69
C LEU A 91 6.33 10.80 6.50
N ALA A 92 5.52 10.97 7.55
CA ALA A 92 4.21 11.64 7.46
C ALA A 92 4.30 13.04 6.84
N GLN A 93 5.39 13.76 7.11
CA GLN A 93 5.65 15.11 6.61
C GLN A 93 5.71 15.25 5.08
N TYR A 94 5.95 14.16 4.36
CA TYR A 94 6.02 14.17 2.90
C TYR A 94 4.66 14.01 2.24
N PHE A 95 3.65 13.53 2.96
CA PHE A 95 2.33 13.25 2.38
C PHE A 95 1.36 14.42 2.59
N ASP A 96 0.70 14.82 1.50
CA ASP A 96 -0.39 15.80 1.51
C ASP A 96 -1.69 15.18 2.03
N PHE A 97 -1.81 13.86 1.89
CA PHE A 97 -2.94 13.10 2.41
C PHE A 97 -2.52 11.66 2.75
N ILE A 98 -2.86 11.21 3.94
CA ILE A 98 -2.65 9.82 4.37
C ILE A 98 -3.98 9.08 4.27
N GLY A 99 -4.16 8.35 3.16
CA GLY A 99 -5.33 7.51 2.90
C GLY A 99 -5.00 6.03 3.13
N GLY A 100 -5.93 5.31 3.71
CA GLY A 100 -5.83 3.87 3.96
C GLY A 100 -7.20 3.24 4.12
N ALA A 101 -7.27 1.95 4.40
CA ALA A 101 -8.50 1.25 4.72
C ALA A 101 -9.21 1.87 5.94
N SER A 102 -10.48 1.53 6.17
CA SER A 102 -11.21 1.90 7.38
C SER A 102 -11.11 0.80 8.44
N MET A 103 -11.38 1.15 9.69
CA MET A 103 -11.46 0.16 10.78
C MET A 103 -12.77 -0.63 10.77
N ASP A 104 -13.83 -0.01 10.25
CA ASP A 104 -15.21 -0.52 10.19
C ASP A 104 -15.54 -1.22 8.87
N GLU A 105 -14.53 -1.44 8.01
CA GLU A 105 -14.64 -2.13 6.71
C GLU A 105 -15.49 -1.45 5.64
N SER A 106 -15.98 -0.26 5.90
CA SER A 106 -16.65 0.54 4.87
C SER A 106 -15.74 0.87 3.68
N ARG A 107 -14.43 0.63 3.83
CA ARG A 107 -13.38 0.79 2.82
C ARG A 107 -12.27 -0.22 3.10
N ASP A 108 -12.34 -1.41 2.52
CA ASP A 108 -11.41 -2.51 2.79
C ASP A 108 -10.62 -2.97 1.56
N THR A 109 -11.18 -2.83 0.37
CA THR A 109 -10.49 -3.17 -0.89
C THR A 109 -9.56 -2.05 -1.34
N LYS A 110 -8.50 -2.41 -2.10
CA LYS A 110 -7.60 -1.41 -2.68
C LYS A 110 -8.36 -0.41 -3.56
N THR A 111 -9.32 -0.85 -4.36
CA THR A 111 -10.16 -0.01 -5.21
C THR A 111 -10.94 1.04 -4.41
N GLU A 112 -11.53 0.65 -3.29
CA GLU A 112 -12.26 1.58 -2.40
C GLU A 112 -11.32 2.60 -1.77
N VAL A 113 -10.14 2.16 -1.34
CA VAL A 113 -9.11 3.06 -0.80
C VAL A 113 -8.65 4.06 -1.85
N VAL A 114 -8.38 3.62 -3.08
CA VAL A 114 -7.97 4.51 -4.18
C VAL A 114 -9.09 5.51 -4.49
N ARG A 115 -10.35 5.09 -4.60
CA ARG A 115 -11.50 5.98 -4.79
C ARG A 115 -11.61 7.03 -3.69
N TYR A 116 -11.41 6.62 -2.43
CA TYR A 116 -11.41 7.53 -1.30
C TYR A 116 -10.29 8.58 -1.38
N VAL A 117 -9.09 8.19 -1.78
CA VAL A 117 -7.99 9.12 -1.99
C VAL A 117 -8.31 10.07 -3.14
N LEU A 118 -8.82 9.58 -4.25
CA LEU A 118 -9.21 10.39 -5.41
C LEU A 118 -10.35 11.38 -5.11
N SER A 119 -11.19 11.09 -4.12
CA SER A 119 -12.28 12.02 -3.71
C SER A 119 -11.76 13.25 -2.95
N GLN A 120 -10.49 13.29 -2.58
CA GLN A 120 -9.94 14.44 -1.86
C GLN A 120 -9.92 15.70 -2.75
N PRO A 121 -10.34 16.85 -2.23
CA PRO A 121 -10.42 18.11 -3.02
C PRO A 121 -9.10 18.48 -3.69
N ALA A 122 -7.97 18.23 -3.02
CA ALA A 122 -6.63 18.55 -3.54
C ALA A 122 -6.26 17.77 -4.82
N LEU A 123 -6.93 16.65 -5.08
CA LEU A 123 -6.65 15.78 -6.24
C LEU A 123 -7.62 16.01 -7.41
N GLN A 124 -8.65 16.83 -7.24
CA GLN A 124 -9.63 17.10 -8.30
C GLN A 124 -8.97 17.74 -9.52
N GLY A 125 -9.19 17.16 -10.70
CA GLY A 125 -8.61 17.63 -11.95
C GLY A 125 -7.09 17.40 -12.09
N LYS A 126 -6.47 16.66 -11.17
CA LYS A 126 -5.04 16.31 -11.27
C LYS A 126 -4.86 15.01 -12.05
N ARG A 127 -3.74 14.93 -12.78
CA ARG A 127 -3.25 13.65 -13.29
C ARG A 127 -2.66 12.86 -12.13
N VAL A 128 -3.17 11.66 -11.91
CA VAL A 128 -2.77 10.80 -10.79
C VAL A 128 -2.13 9.53 -11.32
N LEU A 129 -1.03 9.12 -10.71
CA LEU A 129 -0.35 7.86 -10.96
C LEU A 129 -0.38 7.02 -9.67
N MET A 130 -0.85 5.79 -9.75
CA MET A 130 -0.71 4.83 -8.67
C MET A 130 0.70 4.24 -8.69
N VAL A 131 1.35 4.18 -7.53
CA VAL A 131 2.64 3.51 -7.36
C VAL A 131 2.45 2.37 -6.36
N GLY A 132 2.80 1.15 -6.74
CA GLY A 132 2.63 0.00 -5.86
C GLY A 132 3.54 -1.16 -6.21
N ASP A 133 3.61 -2.13 -5.29
CA ASP A 133 4.47 -3.30 -5.40
C ASP A 133 3.68 -4.62 -5.50
N ARG A 134 2.34 -4.57 -5.48
CA ARG A 134 1.50 -5.75 -5.54
C ARG A 134 0.44 -5.67 -6.66
N ASN A 135 -0.02 -6.83 -7.07
CA ASN A 135 -1.12 -6.95 -8.04
C ASN A 135 -2.39 -6.23 -7.59
N ASP A 136 -2.68 -6.19 -6.28
CA ASP A 136 -3.84 -5.45 -5.75
C ASP A 136 -3.71 -3.94 -5.99
N ASP A 137 -2.48 -3.38 -5.98
CA ASP A 137 -2.23 -1.97 -6.32
C ASP A 137 -2.52 -1.69 -7.80
N MET A 138 -2.03 -2.55 -8.66
CA MET A 138 -2.24 -2.46 -10.11
C MET A 138 -3.73 -2.59 -10.46
N ARG A 139 -4.41 -3.55 -9.84
CA ARG A 139 -5.87 -3.75 -10.03
C ARG A 139 -6.65 -2.55 -9.52
N GLY A 140 -6.34 -2.04 -8.32
CA GLY A 140 -7.00 -0.87 -7.75
C GLY A 140 -6.85 0.38 -8.61
N ALA A 141 -5.68 0.54 -9.26
CA ALA A 141 -5.45 1.60 -10.25
C ALA A 141 -6.34 1.41 -11.49
N ALA A 142 -6.32 0.22 -12.10
CA ALA A 142 -7.10 -0.10 -13.29
C ALA A 142 -8.60 0.09 -13.06
N ASP A 143 -9.14 -0.38 -11.92
CA ASP A 143 -10.55 -0.23 -11.54
C ASP A 143 -10.98 1.24 -11.34
N CYS A 144 -10.00 2.13 -11.15
CA CYS A 144 -10.22 3.57 -11.00
C CYS A 144 -9.82 4.38 -12.24
N GLY A 145 -9.42 3.71 -13.34
CA GLY A 145 -9.00 4.37 -14.57
C GLY A 145 -7.68 5.13 -14.47
N LEU A 146 -6.79 4.70 -13.56
CA LEU A 146 -5.48 5.31 -13.36
C LEU A 146 -4.37 4.53 -14.10
N ASP A 147 -3.37 5.26 -14.56
CA ASP A 147 -2.07 4.68 -14.85
C ASP A 147 -1.41 4.15 -13.56
N ALA A 148 -0.64 3.08 -13.69
CA ALA A 148 0.11 2.50 -12.57
C ALA A 148 1.60 2.37 -12.88
N ALA A 149 2.42 2.60 -11.86
CA ALA A 149 3.84 2.29 -11.84
C ALA A 149 4.09 1.15 -10.84
N GLY A 150 4.79 0.11 -11.28
CA GLY A 150 5.22 -0.98 -10.42
C GLY A 150 6.60 -0.72 -9.82
N VAL A 151 6.84 -1.14 -8.58
CA VAL A 151 8.14 -1.08 -7.93
C VAL A 151 8.60 -2.47 -7.54
N LEU A 152 9.85 -2.83 -7.93
CA LEU A 152 10.42 -4.16 -7.77
C LEU A 152 11.27 -4.32 -6.50
N TYR A 153 11.44 -3.24 -5.76
CA TYR A 153 12.12 -3.27 -4.45
C TYR A 153 11.16 -3.58 -3.28
N GLY A 154 9.88 -3.79 -3.56
CA GLY A 154 8.86 -4.20 -2.59
C GLY A 154 8.74 -5.71 -2.44
N TYR A 155 7.53 -6.21 -2.21
CA TYR A 155 7.23 -7.62 -1.97
C TYR A 155 6.78 -8.38 -3.22
N GLY A 156 6.24 -7.69 -4.22
CA GLY A 156 5.81 -8.27 -5.49
C GLY A 156 6.97 -8.50 -6.45
N SER A 157 6.77 -9.41 -7.39
CA SER A 157 7.74 -9.70 -8.44
C SER A 157 7.34 -9.04 -9.76
N ARG A 158 8.27 -9.04 -10.72
CA ARG A 158 8.01 -8.57 -12.08
C ARG A 158 6.86 -9.36 -12.73
N GLU A 159 6.86 -10.69 -12.56
CA GLU A 159 5.85 -11.60 -13.08
C GLU A 159 4.46 -11.33 -12.49
N GLU A 160 4.40 -10.82 -11.25
CA GLU A 160 3.14 -10.40 -10.61
C GLU A 160 2.59 -9.11 -11.20
N LEU A 161 3.47 -8.17 -11.57
CA LEU A 161 3.09 -6.81 -11.96
C LEU A 161 2.93 -6.61 -13.47
N GLU A 162 3.77 -7.23 -14.31
CA GLU A 162 3.76 -7.07 -15.77
C GLU A 162 2.41 -7.37 -16.44
N PRO A 163 1.60 -8.37 -16.00
CA PRO A 163 0.28 -8.62 -16.61
C PRO A 163 -0.71 -7.46 -16.51
N PHE A 164 -0.45 -6.48 -15.66
CA PHE A 164 -1.27 -5.26 -15.53
C PHE A 164 -0.78 -4.11 -16.43
N HIS A 165 0.28 -4.31 -17.22
CA HIS A 165 0.85 -3.33 -18.13
C HIS A 165 1.14 -1.97 -17.45
N PRO A 166 1.89 -1.95 -16.33
CA PRO A 166 2.24 -0.68 -15.69
C PRO A 166 3.04 0.21 -16.67
N VAL A 167 2.84 1.52 -16.60
CA VAL A 167 3.52 2.49 -17.48
C VAL A 167 5.03 2.52 -17.24
N LEU A 168 5.48 2.05 -16.08
CA LEU A 168 6.89 1.78 -15.77
C LEU A 168 7.02 0.72 -14.67
N LEU A 169 8.17 0.05 -14.65
CA LEU A 169 8.64 -0.79 -13.54
C LEU A 169 9.96 -0.21 -13.04
N ALA A 170 10.02 0.16 -11.77
CA ALA A 170 11.19 0.78 -11.15
C ALA A 170 11.95 -0.23 -10.27
N GLU A 171 13.27 -0.31 -10.46
CA GLU A 171 14.15 -1.23 -9.73
C GLU A 171 14.53 -0.70 -8.34
N SER A 172 14.43 0.63 -8.12
CA SER A 172 14.78 1.27 -6.86
C SER A 172 13.99 2.56 -6.66
N CYS A 173 14.02 3.09 -5.42
CA CYS A 173 13.46 4.41 -5.10
C CYS A 173 14.10 5.52 -5.96
N ALA A 174 15.40 5.43 -6.21
CA ALA A 174 16.11 6.41 -7.04
C ALA A 174 15.63 6.35 -8.51
N ASP A 175 15.54 5.15 -9.08
CA ASP A 175 15.04 4.92 -10.44
C ASP A 175 13.60 5.44 -10.61
N LEU A 176 12.72 5.16 -9.63
CA LEU A 176 11.35 5.70 -9.65
C LEU A 176 11.34 7.23 -9.67
N ALA A 177 12.11 7.86 -8.77
CA ALA A 177 12.18 9.33 -8.71
C ALA A 177 12.71 9.92 -10.01
N ASP A 178 13.79 9.36 -10.57
CA ASP A 178 14.42 9.85 -11.82
C ASP A 178 13.44 9.80 -12.99
N ARG A 179 12.70 8.69 -13.15
CA ARG A 179 11.71 8.53 -14.23
C ARG A 179 10.52 9.45 -14.06
N LEU A 180 10.00 9.61 -12.84
CA LEU A 180 8.85 10.51 -12.59
C LEU A 180 9.23 11.97 -12.81
N LEU A 181 10.44 12.38 -12.43
CA LEU A 181 10.94 13.74 -12.65
C LEU A 181 11.17 14.00 -14.15
N ALA A 182 11.70 13.03 -14.89
CA ALA A 182 11.89 13.13 -16.34
C ALA A 182 10.55 13.21 -17.13
N ALA A 183 9.53 12.47 -16.70
CA ALA A 183 8.22 12.47 -17.36
C ALA A 183 7.40 13.75 -17.17
N ARG A 184 7.87 14.68 -16.33
CA ARG A 184 7.19 15.95 -16.00
C ARG A 184 7.57 17.11 -16.95
N VAL A 185 8.49 16.90 -17.86
CA VAL A 185 8.94 17.90 -18.86
C VAL A 185 7.90 18.14 -19.93
#